data_5aba3a80bd5f900c65f8ee99a81bbcf2
#
_entry.id   5aba3a80bd5f900c65f8ee99a81bbcf2
#
_cell.length_a   1.000
_cell.length_b   1.000
_cell.length_c   1.000
_cell.angle_alpha   90.00
_cell.angle_beta   90.00
_cell.angle_gamma   90.00
#
_symmetry.space_group_name_H-M   'P 1'
#
loop_
_entity.id
_entity.type
_entity.pdbx_description
1 polymer ?
#
loop_
_entity_poly.entity_id
_entity_poly.type
_entity_poly.pdbx_seq_one_letter_code
_entity_poly.pdbx_strand_id
1 'polypeptide(L)'
;SEMCIRDRSIKGEVSWGKTIKVWIVCYLGNLLGSVVTAGIFMMTGLMNGQEVGTFLRNAAVAKVSAAPMELFAKAIFCNICVCLAVWCSIKMKTETGKIMMAILGVMTFVTSGYEHSVANMTFFTIGLLDPGTAITIGGVLYNLLIVTAGNMLGGILFVALPYYLIQKKD
;
A
#
# COMPACT_ATOMS: atom_id res chain seq x y z
N SER A 1 -10.19 9.92 7.27
CA SER A 1 -9.18 9.18 6.50
C SER A 1 -9.30 9.51 5.01
N GLU A 2 -8.32 9.07 4.22
CA GLU A 2 -8.29 9.30 2.76
C GLU A 2 -9.54 8.75 2.04
N MET A 3 -10.11 7.65 2.53
CA MET A 3 -11.37 7.11 2.01
C MET A 3 -12.55 8.08 2.23
N CYS A 4 -12.67 8.66 3.42
CA CYS A 4 -13.73 9.62 3.71
C CYS A 4 -13.60 10.90 2.87
N ILE A 5 -12.38 11.39 2.65
CA ILE A 5 -12.13 12.58 1.81
C ILE A 5 -12.48 12.28 0.36
N ARG A 6 -12.12 11.10 -0.16
CA ARG A 6 -12.47 10.67 -1.51
C ARG A 6 -13.99 10.60 -1.71
N ASP A 7 -14.70 9.97 -0.77
CA ASP A 7 -16.16 9.83 -0.84
C ASP A 7 -16.86 11.19 -0.80
N ARG A 8 -16.38 12.12 0.02
CA ARG A 8 -16.86 13.50 0.06
C ARG A 8 -16.54 14.31 -1.21
N SER A 9 -15.41 14.00 -1.88
CA SER A 9 -15.08 14.63 -3.17
C SER A 9 -15.99 14.14 -4.29
N ILE A 10 -16.34 12.85 -4.29
CA ILE A 10 -17.30 12.28 -5.25
C ILE A 10 -18.69 12.89 -5.06
N LYS A 11 -19.08 13.20 -3.81
CA LYS A 11 -20.33 13.90 -3.48
C LYS A 11 -20.28 15.41 -3.73
N GLY A 12 -19.16 15.96 -4.15
CA GLY A 12 -18.99 17.40 -4.39
C GLY A 12 -18.82 18.25 -3.13
N GLU A 13 -18.70 17.62 -1.94
CA GLU A 13 -18.54 18.32 -0.66
C GLU A 13 -17.12 18.86 -0.44
N VAL A 14 -16.12 18.32 -1.12
CA VAL A 14 -14.71 18.71 -1.05
C VAL A 14 -14.16 18.84 -2.46
N SER A 15 -13.41 19.91 -2.73
CA SER A 15 -12.78 20.13 -4.03
C SER A 15 -11.69 19.09 -4.31
N TRP A 16 -11.60 18.60 -5.54
CA TRP A 16 -10.59 17.64 -5.97
C TRP A 16 -9.16 18.11 -5.70
N GLY A 17 -8.89 19.43 -5.80
CA GLY A 17 -7.58 19.98 -5.47
C GLY A 17 -7.17 19.76 -4.01
N LYS A 18 -8.10 19.87 -3.06
CA LYS A 18 -7.84 19.55 -1.65
C LYS A 18 -7.58 18.06 -1.45
N THR A 19 -8.34 17.21 -2.14
CA THR A 19 -8.18 15.75 -2.07
C THR A 19 -6.81 15.31 -2.59
N ILE A 20 -6.40 15.81 -3.74
CA ILE A 20 -5.08 15.52 -4.32
C ILE A 20 -3.96 16.00 -3.39
N LYS A 21 -4.10 17.20 -2.82
CA LYS A 21 -3.12 17.72 -1.85
C LYS A 21 -2.96 16.79 -0.65
N VAL A 22 -4.06 16.31 -0.09
CA VAL A 22 -4.02 15.35 1.03
C VAL A 22 -3.35 14.05 0.63
N TRP A 23 -3.67 13.49 -0.54
CA TRP A 23 -3.03 12.27 -1.03
C TRP A 23 -1.52 12.43 -1.18
N ILE A 24 -1.06 13.55 -1.75
CA ILE A 24 0.38 13.83 -1.89
C ILE A 24 1.04 13.92 -0.51
N VAL A 25 0.46 14.68 0.42
CA VAL A 25 1.01 14.85 1.77
C VAL A 25 1.07 13.49 2.51
N CYS A 26 0.01 12.70 2.45
CA CYS A 26 -0.02 11.36 3.04
C CYS A 26 1.01 10.42 2.40
N TYR A 27 1.15 10.45 1.06
CA TYR A 27 2.11 9.63 0.36
C TYR A 27 3.56 9.98 0.73
N LEU A 28 3.88 11.27 0.79
CA LEU A 28 5.20 11.75 1.24
C LEU A 28 5.45 11.46 2.72
N GLY A 29 4.42 11.57 3.56
CA GLY A 29 4.49 11.20 4.98
C GLY A 29 4.78 9.71 5.16
N ASN A 30 4.14 8.85 4.38
CA ASN A 30 4.41 7.40 4.38
C ASN A 30 5.83 7.08 3.89
N LEU A 31 6.31 7.78 2.86
CA LEU A 31 7.68 7.63 2.38
C LEU A 31 8.69 8.01 3.47
N LEU A 32 8.50 9.16 4.11
CA LEU A 32 9.37 9.58 5.21
C LEU A 32 9.33 8.60 6.39
N GLY A 33 8.14 8.15 6.78
CA GLY A 33 7.97 7.12 7.80
C GLY A 33 8.67 5.80 7.44
N SER A 34 8.59 5.40 6.17
CA SER A 34 9.29 4.20 5.67
C SER A 34 10.82 4.34 5.74
N VAL A 35 11.35 5.52 5.42
CA VAL A 35 12.80 5.80 5.53
C VAL A 35 13.26 5.71 6.98
N VAL A 36 12.53 6.34 7.91
CA VAL A 36 12.86 6.29 9.34
C VAL A 36 12.78 4.85 9.86
N THR A 37 11.69 4.14 9.55
CA THR A 37 11.50 2.74 9.98
C THR A 37 12.59 1.83 9.42
N ALA A 38 12.93 1.97 8.14
CA ALA A 38 14.02 1.20 7.52
C ALA A 38 15.36 1.49 8.17
N GLY A 39 15.66 2.78 8.46
CA GLY A 39 16.88 3.17 9.18
C GLY A 39 16.98 2.51 10.56
N ILE A 40 15.90 2.54 11.35
CA ILE A 40 15.85 1.86 12.65
C ILE A 40 16.02 0.34 12.47
N PHE A 41 15.35 -0.25 11.47
CA PHE A 41 15.47 -1.67 11.20
C PHE A 41 16.90 -2.07 10.86
N MET A 42 17.62 -1.29 10.05
CA MET A 42 19.02 -1.56 9.74
C MET A 42 19.91 -1.59 11.00
N MET A 43 19.62 -0.74 12.00
CA MET A 43 20.37 -0.71 13.27
C MET A 43 20.16 -1.98 14.12
N THR A 44 19.12 -2.77 13.87
CA THR A 44 18.89 -4.03 14.60
C THR A 44 19.88 -5.14 14.25
N GLY A 45 20.63 -5.00 13.15
CA GLY A 45 21.54 -6.03 12.65
C GLY A 45 20.85 -7.25 12.01
N LEU A 46 19.52 -7.28 11.91
CA LEU A 46 18.77 -8.40 11.32
C LEU A 46 19.09 -8.64 9.84
N MET A 47 19.56 -7.62 9.13
CA MET A 47 20.03 -7.78 7.75
C MET A 47 21.30 -8.62 7.63
N ASN A 48 22.11 -8.72 8.69
CA ASN A 48 23.30 -9.56 8.73
C ASN A 48 22.95 -11.05 8.94
N GLY A 49 21.73 -11.35 9.39
CA GLY A 49 21.20 -12.71 9.50
C GLY A 49 20.90 -13.31 8.12
N GLN A 50 21.23 -14.59 7.93
CA GLN A 50 21.08 -15.22 6.61
C GLN A 50 19.62 -15.31 6.14
N GLU A 51 18.69 -15.66 7.02
CA GLU A 51 17.28 -15.86 6.64
C GLU A 51 16.57 -14.56 6.33
N VAL A 52 16.53 -13.63 7.29
CA VAL A 52 15.81 -12.35 7.16
C VAL A 52 16.44 -11.47 6.08
N GLY A 53 17.77 -11.33 6.10
CA GLY A 53 18.48 -10.53 5.11
C GLY A 53 18.29 -11.07 3.69
N THR A 54 18.42 -12.37 3.50
CA THR A 54 18.20 -13.02 2.18
C THR A 54 16.78 -12.85 1.70
N PHE A 55 15.79 -13.04 2.57
CA PHE A 55 14.39 -12.81 2.23
C PHE A 55 14.13 -11.37 1.75
N LEU A 56 14.59 -10.37 2.51
CA LEU A 56 14.35 -8.97 2.18
C LEU A 56 15.08 -8.53 0.90
N ARG A 57 16.33 -8.99 0.67
CA ARG A 57 17.06 -8.76 -0.57
C ARG A 57 16.33 -9.33 -1.77
N ASN A 58 15.96 -10.61 -1.69
CA ASN A 58 15.26 -11.30 -2.78
C ASN A 58 13.90 -10.64 -3.07
N ALA A 59 13.15 -10.28 -2.03
CA ALA A 59 11.89 -9.59 -2.18
C ALA A 59 12.05 -8.22 -2.86
N ALA A 60 13.05 -7.42 -2.45
CA ALA A 60 13.31 -6.12 -3.06
C ALA A 60 13.68 -6.25 -4.56
N VAL A 61 14.56 -7.20 -4.89
CA VAL A 61 14.97 -7.46 -6.28
C VAL A 61 13.79 -7.96 -7.12
N ALA A 62 13.02 -8.92 -6.62
CA ALA A 62 11.85 -9.46 -7.33
C ALA A 62 10.84 -8.36 -7.65
N LYS A 63 10.59 -7.44 -6.71
CA LYS A 63 9.65 -6.33 -6.88
C LYS A 63 10.07 -5.32 -7.95
N VAL A 64 11.35 -5.00 -8.08
CA VAL A 64 11.83 -4.06 -9.12
C VAL A 64 11.98 -4.72 -10.49
N SER A 65 12.05 -6.05 -10.55
CA SER A 65 12.25 -6.84 -11.78
C SER A 65 10.95 -7.41 -12.36
N ALA A 66 9.83 -7.32 -11.64
CA ALA A 66 8.57 -7.89 -12.07
C ALA A 66 7.98 -7.15 -13.28
N ALA A 67 7.25 -7.88 -14.12
CA ALA A 67 6.60 -7.33 -15.30
C ALA A 67 5.54 -6.27 -14.93
N PRO A 68 5.35 -5.22 -15.73
CA PRO A 68 4.47 -4.10 -15.38
C PRO A 68 3.01 -4.53 -15.19
N MET A 69 2.53 -5.44 -16.02
CA MET A 69 1.15 -5.95 -15.93
C MET A 69 0.94 -6.80 -14.67
N GLU A 70 1.95 -7.58 -14.28
CA GLU A 70 1.92 -8.36 -13.05
C GLU A 70 1.85 -7.46 -11.82
N LEU A 71 2.73 -6.46 -11.74
CA LEU A 71 2.73 -5.45 -10.67
C LEU A 71 1.38 -4.75 -10.57
N PHE A 72 0.85 -4.31 -11.71
CA PHE A 72 -0.41 -3.57 -11.78
C PHE A 72 -1.59 -4.41 -11.31
N ALA A 73 -1.70 -5.66 -11.77
CA ALA A 73 -2.77 -6.57 -11.36
C ALA A 73 -2.69 -6.90 -9.86
N LYS A 74 -1.51 -7.24 -9.34
CA LYS A 74 -1.27 -7.47 -7.91
C LYS A 74 -1.62 -6.25 -7.06
N ALA A 75 -1.33 -5.06 -7.56
CA ALA A 75 -1.64 -3.81 -6.88
C ALA A 75 -3.16 -3.53 -6.82
N ILE A 76 -3.90 -3.81 -7.89
CA ILE A 76 -5.37 -3.71 -7.89
C ILE A 76 -5.96 -4.59 -6.79
N PHE A 77 -5.62 -5.89 -6.79
CA PHE A 77 -6.14 -6.83 -5.79
C PHE A 77 -5.73 -6.46 -4.36
N CYS A 78 -4.51 -5.98 -4.17
CA CYS A 78 -4.03 -5.52 -2.88
C CYS A 78 -4.97 -4.44 -2.31
N ASN A 79 -5.24 -3.40 -3.08
CA ASN A 79 -6.01 -2.27 -2.56
C ASN A 79 -7.52 -2.56 -2.47
N ILE A 80 -8.04 -3.52 -3.24
CA ILE A 80 -9.39 -4.06 -3.01
C ILE A 80 -9.44 -4.68 -1.60
N CYS A 81 -8.50 -5.54 -1.23
CA CYS A 81 -8.44 -6.17 0.09
C CYS A 81 -8.33 -5.13 1.21
N VAL A 82 -7.41 -4.15 1.06
CA VAL A 82 -7.22 -3.09 2.05
C VAL A 82 -8.47 -2.25 2.22
N CYS A 83 -9.08 -1.79 1.13
CA CYS A 83 -10.29 -0.98 1.19
C CYS A 83 -11.48 -1.73 1.77
N LEU A 84 -11.65 -3.01 1.45
CA LEU A 84 -12.70 -3.85 2.02
C LEU A 84 -12.47 -4.07 3.52
N ALA A 85 -11.22 -4.34 3.95
CA ALA A 85 -10.89 -4.51 5.35
C ALA A 85 -11.21 -3.25 6.17
N VAL A 86 -10.80 -2.08 5.68
CA VAL A 86 -11.10 -0.79 6.31
C VAL A 86 -12.60 -0.54 6.36
N TRP A 87 -13.31 -0.74 5.24
CA TRP A 87 -14.75 -0.54 5.18
C TRP A 87 -15.51 -1.47 6.12
N CYS A 88 -15.16 -2.76 6.13
CA CYS A 88 -15.75 -3.73 7.05
C CYS A 88 -15.46 -3.35 8.51
N SER A 89 -14.23 -2.95 8.84
CA SER A 89 -13.86 -2.50 10.20
C SER A 89 -14.72 -1.32 10.67
N ILE A 90 -15.00 -0.35 9.80
CA ILE A 90 -15.86 0.80 10.14
C ILE A 90 -17.31 0.35 10.40
N LYS A 91 -17.79 -0.68 9.71
CA LYS A 91 -19.15 -1.21 9.88
C LYS A 91 -19.31 -2.17 11.06
N MET A 92 -18.22 -2.72 11.60
CA MET A 92 -18.27 -3.59 12.77
C MET A 92 -18.72 -2.83 14.02
N LYS A 93 -19.60 -3.47 14.80
CA LYS A 93 -20.13 -2.91 16.07
C LYS A 93 -19.26 -3.22 17.29
N THR A 94 -18.40 -4.22 17.19
CA THR A 94 -17.50 -4.66 18.28
C THR A 94 -16.05 -4.34 17.98
N GLU A 95 -15.29 -3.98 19.00
CA GLU A 95 -13.86 -3.69 18.84
C GLU A 95 -13.09 -4.94 18.37
N THR A 96 -13.43 -6.12 18.87
CA THR A 96 -12.86 -7.38 18.40
C THR A 96 -13.11 -7.59 16.91
N GLY A 97 -14.32 -7.32 16.42
CA GLY A 97 -14.65 -7.42 15.00
C GLY A 97 -13.80 -6.46 14.14
N LYS A 98 -13.59 -5.24 14.59
CA LYS A 98 -12.72 -4.27 13.90
C LYS A 98 -11.29 -4.77 13.78
N ILE A 99 -10.73 -5.26 14.90
CA ILE A 99 -9.36 -5.80 14.93
C ILE A 99 -9.24 -7.02 14.03
N MET A 100 -10.19 -7.95 14.10
CA MET A 100 -10.21 -9.14 13.25
C MET A 100 -10.22 -8.79 11.76
N MET A 101 -11.05 -7.83 11.35
CA MET A 101 -11.11 -7.41 9.94
C MET A 101 -9.81 -6.75 9.48
N ALA A 102 -9.17 -5.95 10.33
CA ALA A 102 -7.87 -5.36 10.01
C ALA A 102 -6.79 -6.45 9.83
N ILE A 103 -6.72 -7.42 10.74
CA ILE A 103 -5.76 -8.53 10.68
C ILE A 103 -6.00 -9.37 9.41
N LEU A 104 -7.24 -9.79 9.17
CA LEU A 104 -7.59 -10.61 8.01
C LEU A 104 -7.25 -9.90 6.69
N GLY A 105 -7.57 -8.61 6.59
CA GLY A 105 -7.25 -7.83 5.40
C GLY A 105 -5.75 -7.74 5.13
N VAL A 106 -4.95 -7.45 6.17
CA VAL A 106 -3.48 -7.41 6.05
C VAL A 106 -2.93 -8.79 5.70
N MET A 107 -3.34 -9.83 6.42
CA MET A 107 -2.89 -11.19 6.14
C MET A 107 -3.20 -11.62 4.71
N THR A 108 -4.40 -11.32 4.21
CA THR A 108 -4.80 -11.70 2.86
C THR A 108 -3.86 -11.12 1.81
N PHE A 109 -3.58 -9.83 1.81
CA PHE A 109 -2.73 -9.26 0.77
C PHE A 109 -1.24 -9.61 0.94
N VAL A 110 -0.77 -9.78 2.18
CA VAL A 110 0.63 -10.14 2.45
C VAL A 110 0.91 -11.59 2.03
N THR A 111 0.05 -12.53 2.43
CA THR A 111 0.24 -13.96 2.12
C THR A 111 0.03 -14.27 0.63
N SER A 112 -0.84 -13.50 -0.05
CA SER A 112 -1.04 -13.63 -1.50
C SER A 112 0.08 -12.99 -2.32
N GLY A 113 1.05 -12.30 -1.70
CA GLY A 113 2.13 -11.61 -2.41
C GLY A 113 1.65 -10.45 -3.27
N TYR A 114 0.55 -9.78 -2.86
CA TYR A 114 0.05 -8.61 -3.56
C TYR A 114 0.93 -7.38 -3.29
N GLU A 115 0.87 -6.41 -4.21
CA GLU A 115 1.75 -5.24 -4.20
C GLU A 115 1.09 -4.03 -3.56
N HIS A 116 1.66 -3.59 -2.42
CA HIS A 116 1.21 -2.39 -1.69
C HIS A 116 2.28 -1.31 -1.77
N SER A 117 1.97 -0.15 -2.35
CA SER A 117 2.95 0.91 -2.60
C SER A 117 3.65 1.38 -1.32
N VAL A 118 2.91 1.59 -0.22
CA VAL A 118 3.48 2.04 1.06
C VAL A 118 4.37 0.97 1.69
N ALA A 119 3.96 -0.31 1.66
CA ALA A 119 4.81 -1.39 2.14
C ALA A 119 6.09 -1.51 1.31
N ASN A 120 5.98 -1.36 -0.02
CA ASN A 120 7.12 -1.38 -0.92
C ASN A 120 8.14 -0.27 -0.62
N MET A 121 7.70 0.92 -0.19
CA MET A 121 8.62 1.99 0.23
C MET A 121 9.60 1.51 1.31
N THR A 122 9.12 0.75 2.30
CA THR A 122 9.98 0.21 3.37
C THR A 122 10.93 -0.85 2.82
N PHE A 123 10.44 -1.81 2.02
CA PHE A 123 11.29 -2.83 1.38
C PHE A 123 12.40 -2.19 0.53
N PHE A 124 12.06 -1.20 -0.28
CA PHE A 124 13.03 -0.53 -1.15
C PHE A 124 14.01 0.33 -0.38
N THR A 125 13.58 0.99 0.70
CA THR A 125 14.50 1.76 1.53
C THR A 125 15.51 0.84 2.21
N ILE A 126 15.07 -0.30 2.76
CA ILE A 126 15.98 -1.31 3.31
C ILE A 126 16.94 -1.80 2.22
N GLY A 127 16.41 -2.13 1.04
CA GLY A 127 17.22 -2.60 -0.08
C GLY A 127 18.23 -1.57 -0.60
N LEU A 128 17.91 -0.28 -0.61
CA LEU A 128 18.83 0.78 -1.01
C LEU A 128 19.89 1.07 0.04
N LEU A 129 19.60 0.84 1.33
CA LEU A 129 20.55 1.01 2.42
C LEU A 129 21.49 -0.21 2.59
N ASP A 130 21.09 -1.37 2.07
CA ASP A 130 21.89 -2.59 2.17
C ASP A 130 22.81 -2.78 0.96
N PRO A 131 24.15 -2.75 1.13
CA PRO A 131 25.10 -2.90 0.02
C PRO A 131 25.00 -4.24 -0.73
N GLY A 132 24.39 -5.25 -0.12
CA GLY A 132 24.22 -6.57 -0.72
C GLY A 132 22.98 -6.67 -1.63
N THR A 133 22.18 -5.62 -1.74
CA THR A 133 20.94 -5.64 -2.54
C THR A 133 21.15 -4.93 -3.88
N ALA A 134 20.96 -5.66 -4.98
CA ALA A 134 21.15 -5.13 -6.34
C ALA A 134 19.86 -4.46 -6.86
N ILE A 135 19.46 -3.33 -6.28
CA ILE A 135 18.35 -2.51 -6.78
C ILE A 135 18.80 -1.10 -7.12
N THR A 136 18.08 -0.44 -8.01
CA THR A 136 18.37 0.93 -8.43
C THR A 136 17.19 1.87 -8.12
N ILE A 137 17.48 3.16 -7.96
CA ILE A 137 16.43 4.18 -7.77
C ILE A 137 15.45 4.15 -8.94
N GLY A 138 15.92 3.91 -10.17
CA GLY A 138 15.05 3.76 -11.35
C GLY A 138 14.08 2.60 -11.23
N GLY A 139 14.53 1.43 -10.76
CA GLY A 139 13.67 0.26 -10.49
C GLY A 139 12.66 0.52 -9.38
N VAL A 140 13.08 1.24 -8.34
CA VAL A 140 12.18 1.66 -7.24
C VAL A 140 11.07 2.58 -7.75
N LEU A 141 11.43 3.61 -8.52
CA LEU A 141 10.45 4.54 -9.11
C LEU A 141 9.50 3.82 -10.07
N TYR A 142 10.01 2.93 -10.91
CA TYR A 142 9.23 2.08 -11.82
C TYR A 142 8.17 1.29 -11.04
N ASN A 143 8.57 0.55 -10.02
CA ASN A 143 7.62 -0.22 -9.22
C ASN A 143 6.59 0.69 -8.51
N LEU A 144 7.04 1.72 -7.80
CA LEU A 144 6.15 2.60 -7.04
C LEU A 144 5.12 3.30 -7.92
N LEU A 145 5.47 3.73 -9.13
CA LEU A 145 4.54 4.36 -10.06
C LEU A 145 3.44 3.39 -10.50
N ILE A 146 3.81 2.18 -10.93
CA ILE A 146 2.86 1.16 -11.40
C ILE A 146 1.97 0.69 -10.26
N VAL A 147 2.58 0.37 -9.11
CA VAL A 147 1.85 -0.14 -7.94
C VAL A 147 0.92 0.92 -7.36
N THR A 148 1.35 2.18 -7.30
CA THR A 148 0.47 3.26 -6.83
C THR A 148 -0.73 3.44 -7.75
N ALA A 149 -0.53 3.44 -9.07
CA ALA A 149 -1.62 3.52 -10.03
C ALA A 149 -2.61 2.34 -9.89
N GLY A 150 -2.10 1.12 -9.75
CA GLY A 150 -2.92 -0.07 -9.53
C GLY A 150 -3.68 -0.03 -8.20
N ASN A 151 -3.02 0.38 -7.11
CA ASN A 151 -3.68 0.55 -5.82
C ASN A 151 -4.81 1.57 -5.89
N MET A 152 -4.58 2.73 -6.52
CA MET A 152 -5.62 3.75 -6.71
C MET A 152 -6.81 3.21 -7.51
N LEU A 153 -6.54 2.54 -8.62
CA LEU A 153 -7.59 1.95 -9.46
C LEU A 153 -8.41 0.91 -8.68
N GLY A 154 -7.75 0.00 -7.97
CA GLY A 154 -8.39 -1.02 -7.14
C GLY A 154 -9.36 -0.43 -6.12
N GLY A 155 -8.92 0.58 -5.38
CA GLY A 155 -9.76 1.25 -4.37
C GLY A 155 -10.89 2.08 -4.96
N ILE A 156 -10.67 2.78 -6.06
CA ILE A 156 -11.67 3.66 -6.67
C ILE A 156 -12.73 2.86 -7.42
N LEU A 157 -12.34 2.02 -8.37
CA LEU A 157 -13.30 1.35 -9.26
C LEU A 157 -14.01 0.18 -8.60
N PHE A 158 -13.32 -0.60 -7.78
CA PHE A 158 -13.87 -1.84 -7.24
C PHE A 158 -14.48 -1.70 -5.84
N VAL A 159 -14.18 -0.63 -5.13
CA VAL A 159 -14.73 -0.42 -3.79
C VAL A 159 -15.53 0.88 -3.69
N ALA A 160 -14.95 2.03 -4.03
CA ALA A 160 -15.63 3.31 -3.85
C ALA A 160 -16.82 3.49 -4.80
N LEU A 161 -16.63 3.22 -6.08
CA LEU A 161 -17.66 3.43 -7.09
C LEU A 161 -18.90 2.52 -6.87
N PRO A 162 -18.75 1.19 -6.68
CA PRO A 162 -19.92 0.34 -6.38
C PRO A 162 -20.66 0.80 -5.13
N TYR A 163 -19.92 1.16 -4.07
CA TYR A 163 -20.55 1.64 -2.84
C TYR A 163 -21.33 2.94 -3.05
N TYR A 164 -20.78 3.88 -3.80
CA TYR A 164 -21.46 5.13 -4.15
C TYR A 164 -22.75 4.89 -4.96
N LEU A 165 -22.70 3.97 -5.92
CA LEU A 165 -23.87 3.64 -6.76
C LEU A 165 -24.99 2.97 -5.96
N ILE A 166 -24.64 2.16 -4.95
CA ILE A 166 -25.63 1.54 -4.06
C ILE A 166 -26.30 2.59 -3.18
N GLN A 167 -25.52 3.49 -2.56
CA GLN A 167 -26.06 4.55 -1.70
C GLN A 167 -26.96 5.57 -2.43
N LYS A 168 -26.81 5.73 -3.73
CA LYS A 168 -27.61 6.68 -4.52
C LYS A 168 -29.01 6.14 -4.84
N LYS A 169 -29.29 4.85 -4.58
CA LYS A 169 -30.59 4.22 -4.85
C LYS A 169 -31.55 4.27 -3.66
N ASP A 170 -31.03 4.62 -2.47
CA ASP A 170 -31.81 4.87 -1.25
C ASP A 170 -32.01 6.38 -1.07
#